data_3acf514d42a557925f2f6bf20ff75d28
#
_entry.id   3acf514d42a557925f2f6bf20ff75d28
#
_cell.length_a   1.000
_cell.length_b   1.000
_cell.length_c   1.000
_cell.angle_alpha   90.00
_cell.angle_beta   90.00
_cell.angle_gamma   90.00
#
_symmetry.space_group_name_H-M   'P 1'
#
loop_
_entity.id
_entity.type
_entity.pdbx_description
1 polymer ?
#
loop_
_entity_poly.entity_id
_entity_poly.type
_entity_poly.pdbx_seq_one_letter_code
_entity_poly.pdbx_strand_id
1 'polypeptide(L)'
;RIGKRLFALVACLLAIVAHASPKPNVLFIAVDDLNDWVGCLGGHPQALTPNMDRLAKRGVLFTNAHCAAPACNPSRAAVFSGLMPARTGVWSNNSARIEKAAPKAVLLSHAFQNAGYQTLGTGKMLHGTVKNLFEEYYGVNQRWSPFPKNAVPYTKAELPSKGTDNPSHVLRDSRGR
;
A
#
# COMPACT_ATOMS: atom_id res chain seq x y z
N ARG A 1 -28.36 49.98 -14.35
CA ARG A 1 -27.15 49.76 -13.51
C ARG A 1 -27.19 48.43 -12.77
N ILE A 2 -28.35 47.90 -12.38
CA ILE A 2 -28.52 46.64 -11.67
C ILE A 2 -28.18 45.42 -12.54
N GLY A 3 -28.61 45.41 -13.81
CA GLY A 3 -28.34 44.29 -14.75
C GLY A 3 -26.85 44.05 -15.04
N LYS A 4 -26.05 45.10 -15.12
CA LYS A 4 -24.61 44.97 -15.34
C LYS A 4 -23.88 44.37 -14.12
N ARG A 5 -24.32 44.72 -12.92
CA ARG A 5 -23.75 44.16 -11.66
C ARG A 5 -24.15 42.69 -11.48
N LEU A 6 -25.39 42.32 -11.82
CA LEU A 6 -25.84 40.96 -11.76
C LEU A 6 -25.11 40.08 -12.78
N PHE A 7 -24.90 40.60 -14.01
CA PHE A 7 -24.12 39.87 -15.04
C PHE A 7 -22.67 39.66 -14.61
N ALA A 8 -22.02 40.65 -14.03
CA ALA A 8 -20.66 40.54 -13.50
C ALA A 8 -20.56 39.51 -12.37
N LEU A 9 -21.53 39.44 -11.47
CA LEU A 9 -21.58 38.48 -10.38
C LEU A 9 -21.77 37.02 -10.92
N VAL A 10 -22.65 36.83 -11.88
CA VAL A 10 -22.88 35.54 -12.51
C VAL A 10 -21.64 35.09 -13.30
N ALA A 11 -20.98 36.04 -14.03
CA ALA A 11 -19.74 35.70 -14.75
C ALA A 11 -18.59 35.35 -13.80
N CYS A 12 -18.45 36.01 -12.65
CA CYS A 12 -17.47 35.67 -11.62
C CYS A 12 -17.77 34.28 -10.98
N LEU A 13 -19.04 34.00 -10.70
CA LEU A 13 -19.45 32.68 -10.18
C LEU A 13 -19.17 31.56 -11.19
N LEU A 14 -19.44 31.76 -12.46
CA LEU A 14 -19.14 30.81 -13.55
C LEU A 14 -17.63 30.62 -13.72
N ALA A 15 -16.82 31.65 -13.58
CA ALA A 15 -15.36 31.56 -13.67
C ALA A 15 -14.74 30.76 -12.51
N ILE A 16 -15.32 30.82 -11.30
CA ILE A 16 -14.87 30.04 -10.15
C ILE A 16 -15.13 28.55 -10.34
N VAL A 17 -16.25 28.17 -10.97
CA VAL A 17 -16.60 26.76 -11.23
C VAL A 17 -15.69 26.17 -12.32
N ALA A 18 -15.19 26.97 -13.25
CA ALA A 18 -14.38 26.52 -14.38
C ALA A 18 -12.92 26.13 -14.02
N HIS A 19 -12.46 26.35 -12.80
CA HIS A 19 -11.06 26.10 -12.37
C HIS A 19 -10.89 24.94 -11.41
N ALA A 20 -11.89 24.11 -11.18
CA ALA A 20 -11.69 22.87 -10.45
C ALA A 20 -10.92 21.88 -11.34
N SER A 21 -9.60 21.86 -11.21
CA SER A 21 -8.78 20.80 -11.83
C SER A 21 -9.33 19.44 -11.42
N PRO A 22 -9.46 18.50 -12.36
CA PRO A 22 -9.91 17.14 -12.03
C PRO A 22 -8.98 16.56 -10.97
N LYS A 23 -9.56 15.93 -9.95
CA LYS A 23 -8.78 15.26 -8.91
C LYS A 23 -7.89 14.20 -9.55
N PRO A 24 -6.59 14.14 -9.24
CA PRO A 24 -5.70 13.14 -9.80
C PRO A 24 -6.06 11.74 -9.29
N ASN A 25 -5.90 10.73 -10.14
CA ASN A 25 -5.93 9.35 -9.68
C ASN A 25 -4.70 9.06 -8.79
N VAL A 26 -4.90 8.27 -7.74
CA VAL A 26 -3.84 7.88 -6.81
C VAL A 26 -3.69 6.38 -6.83
N LEU A 27 -2.50 5.90 -7.18
CA LEU A 27 -2.14 4.49 -7.12
C LEU A 27 -1.15 4.28 -5.96
N PHE A 28 -1.59 3.51 -4.96
CA PHE A 28 -0.75 3.11 -3.83
C PHE A 28 -0.31 1.66 -3.99
N ILE A 29 0.99 1.43 -4.15
CA ILE A 29 1.59 0.10 -4.28
C ILE A 29 2.44 -0.16 -3.04
N ALA A 30 2.01 -1.15 -2.22
CA ALA A 30 2.77 -1.61 -1.07
C ALA A 30 3.40 -2.97 -1.37
N VAL A 31 4.71 -3.06 -1.24
CA VAL A 31 5.47 -4.30 -1.41
C VAL A 31 5.94 -4.77 -0.04
N ASP A 32 5.52 -5.97 0.35
CA ASP A 32 5.90 -6.57 1.64
C ASP A 32 7.34 -7.07 1.58
N ASP A 33 8.10 -6.90 2.65
CA ASP A 33 9.47 -7.39 2.82
C ASP A 33 10.46 -6.98 1.72
N LEU A 34 10.23 -5.85 1.05
CA LEU A 34 11.08 -5.40 -0.07
C LEU A 34 12.50 -5.07 0.37
N ASN A 35 12.69 -4.58 1.60
CA ASN A 35 13.95 -4.02 2.09
C ASN A 35 14.45 -2.85 1.20
N ASP A 36 15.75 -2.65 1.15
CA ASP A 36 16.46 -1.71 0.28
C ASP A 36 16.96 -2.37 -1.03
N TRP A 37 16.48 -3.59 -1.33
CA TRP A 37 16.96 -4.39 -2.47
C TRP A 37 16.35 -3.92 -3.80
N VAL A 38 16.50 -2.64 -4.05
CA VAL A 38 16.06 -1.98 -5.28
C VAL A 38 17.21 -1.14 -5.84
N GLY A 39 17.30 -1.03 -7.16
CA GLY A 39 18.42 -0.38 -7.82
C GLY A 39 18.62 1.08 -7.38
N CYS A 40 17.55 1.84 -7.25
CA CYS A 40 17.62 3.25 -6.84
C CYS A 40 18.10 3.48 -5.39
N LEU A 41 18.09 2.45 -4.54
CA LEU A 41 18.65 2.49 -3.18
C LEU A 41 20.05 1.82 -3.11
N GLY A 42 20.43 1.06 -4.13
CA GLY A 42 21.75 0.41 -4.20
C GLY A 42 21.94 -0.75 -3.21
N GLY A 43 20.85 -1.27 -2.62
CA GLY A 43 20.90 -2.23 -1.53
C GLY A 43 21.34 -3.65 -1.92
N HIS A 44 21.23 -4.04 -3.18
CA HIS A 44 21.66 -5.37 -3.63
C HIS A 44 22.16 -5.38 -5.08
N PRO A 45 23.37 -5.91 -5.35
CA PRO A 45 24.00 -5.82 -6.67
C PRO A 45 23.29 -6.66 -7.75
N GLN A 46 22.53 -7.69 -7.37
CA GLN A 46 21.81 -8.55 -8.30
C GLN A 46 20.35 -8.13 -8.50
N ALA A 47 19.85 -7.14 -7.77
CA ALA A 47 18.47 -6.68 -7.90
C ALA A 47 18.32 -5.81 -9.16
N LEU A 48 17.48 -6.25 -10.09
CA LEU A 48 17.16 -5.54 -11.33
C LEU A 48 15.75 -4.96 -11.22
N THR A 49 15.67 -3.65 -10.94
CA THR A 49 14.40 -2.95 -10.74
C THR A 49 14.22 -1.73 -11.67
N PRO A 50 14.32 -1.92 -13.00
CA PRO A 50 14.39 -0.79 -13.95
C PRO A 50 13.15 0.09 -13.95
N ASN A 51 11.98 -0.46 -13.62
CA ASN A 51 10.73 0.29 -13.54
C ASN A 51 10.65 1.15 -12.27
N MET A 52 11.09 0.62 -11.13
CA MET A 52 11.17 1.37 -9.87
C MET A 52 12.23 2.47 -9.97
N ASP A 53 13.38 2.16 -10.57
CA ASP A 53 14.47 3.13 -10.81
C ASP A 53 13.99 4.28 -11.72
N ARG A 54 13.23 3.95 -12.78
CA ARG A 54 12.64 4.96 -13.65
C ARG A 54 11.61 5.83 -12.91
N LEU A 55 10.80 5.24 -12.03
CA LEU A 55 9.85 5.98 -11.21
C LEU A 55 10.57 6.90 -10.23
N ALA A 56 11.61 6.41 -9.55
CA ALA A 56 12.43 7.19 -8.62
C ALA A 56 13.07 8.42 -9.30
N LYS A 57 13.53 8.29 -10.56
CA LYS A 57 14.09 9.40 -11.34
C LYS A 57 13.09 10.50 -11.68
N ARG A 58 11.79 10.20 -11.69
CA ARG A 58 10.71 11.15 -12.05
C ARG A 58 9.97 11.71 -10.83
N GLY A 59 10.10 11.03 -9.70
CA GLY A 59 9.40 11.33 -8.46
C GLY A 59 10.34 11.78 -7.35
N VAL A 60 9.89 11.60 -6.13
CA VAL A 60 10.68 11.82 -4.92
C VAL A 60 11.08 10.47 -4.35
N LEU A 61 12.37 10.26 -4.16
CA LEU A 61 12.93 9.07 -3.50
C LEU A 61 13.20 9.39 -2.03
N PHE A 62 12.52 8.68 -1.13
CA PHE A 62 12.78 8.76 0.30
C PHE A 62 13.84 7.72 0.68
N THR A 63 15.06 8.16 0.93
CA THR A 63 16.20 7.28 1.23
C THR A 63 16.27 6.86 2.69
N ASN A 64 15.51 7.49 3.58
CA ASN A 64 15.46 7.21 5.00
C ASN A 64 14.02 7.07 5.52
N ALA A 65 13.26 6.17 4.89
CA ALA A 65 11.89 5.86 5.30
C ALA A 65 11.88 4.69 6.30
N HIS A 66 11.11 4.83 7.37
CA HIS A 66 10.99 3.83 8.42
C HIS A 66 9.55 3.39 8.59
N CYS A 67 9.33 2.10 8.83
CA CYS A 67 8.02 1.60 9.22
C CYS A 67 7.74 1.93 10.70
N ALA A 68 6.46 2.08 11.04
CA ALA A 68 6.04 2.34 12.43
C ALA A 68 6.29 1.17 13.37
N ALA A 69 6.35 -0.06 12.84
CA ALA A 69 6.70 -1.28 13.55
C ALA A 69 7.07 -2.40 12.55
N PRO A 70 8.04 -3.27 12.85
CA PRO A 70 8.53 -4.31 11.95
C PRO A 70 7.66 -5.57 12.01
N ALA A 71 6.33 -5.43 11.94
CA ALA A 71 5.37 -6.54 11.93
C ALA A 71 4.11 -6.16 11.14
N CYS A 72 3.47 -7.15 10.51
CA CYS A 72 2.36 -6.94 9.57
C CYS A 72 1.22 -6.11 10.15
N ASN A 73 0.65 -6.53 11.31
CA ASN A 73 -0.52 -5.87 11.88
C ASN A 73 -0.24 -4.41 12.30
N PRO A 74 0.76 -4.12 13.15
CA PRO A 74 1.01 -2.75 13.59
C PRO A 74 1.50 -1.84 12.45
N SER A 75 2.32 -2.33 11.54
CA SER A 75 2.78 -1.54 10.38
C SER A 75 1.61 -1.15 9.47
N ARG A 76 0.78 -2.11 9.08
CA ARG A 76 -0.38 -1.86 8.22
C ARG A 76 -1.44 -1.00 8.91
N ALA A 77 -1.66 -1.22 10.20
CA ALA A 77 -2.54 -0.37 11.00
C ALA A 77 -2.06 1.09 10.98
N ALA A 78 -0.76 1.33 11.14
CA ALA A 78 -0.19 2.67 11.10
C ALA A 78 -0.30 3.31 9.71
N VAL A 79 0.01 2.56 8.64
CA VAL A 79 -0.11 3.06 7.26
C VAL A 79 -1.55 3.48 6.93
N PHE A 80 -2.53 2.65 7.30
CA PHE A 80 -3.92 2.94 6.97
C PHE A 80 -4.59 3.97 7.88
N SER A 81 -4.17 4.07 9.13
CA SER A 81 -4.78 5.00 10.08
C SER A 81 -4.02 6.32 10.27
N GLY A 82 -2.75 6.38 9.84
CA GLY A 82 -1.86 7.50 10.14
C GLY A 82 -1.47 7.58 11.64
N LEU A 83 -1.78 6.55 12.43
CA LEU A 83 -1.57 6.56 13.89
C LEU A 83 -0.47 5.56 14.28
N MET A 84 0.45 6.01 15.11
CA MET A 84 1.50 5.16 15.67
C MET A 84 0.93 4.06 16.59
N PRO A 85 1.62 2.91 16.74
CA PRO A 85 1.22 1.84 17.66
C PRO A 85 0.91 2.31 19.09
N ALA A 86 1.65 3.29 19.59
CA ALA A 86 1.41 3.91 20.90
C ALA A 86 0.03 4.57 21.03
N ARG A 87 -0.58 4.99 19.91
CA ARG A 87 -1.91 5.60 19.89
C ARG A 87 -3.02 4.58 19.66
N THR A 88 -2.73 3.53 18.93
CA THR A 88 -3.72 2.51 18.56
C THR A 88 -3.74 1.32 19.50
N GLY A 89 -2.66 1.07 20.25
CA GLY A 89 -2.47 -0.15 21.03
C GLY A 89 -2.16 -1.39 20.17
N VAL A 90 -1.95 -1.23 18.88
CA VAL A 90 -1.62 -2.35 17.96
C VAL A 90 -0.10 -2.50 17.90
N TRP A 91 0.45 -3.40 18.72
CA TRP A 91 1.89 -3.57 18.89
C TRP A 91 2.46 -4.80 18.17
N SER A 92 1.64 -5.80 17.90
CA SER A 92 2.06 -7.08 17.34
C SER A 92 1.00 -7.66 16.42
N ASN A 93 1.34 -8.77 15.76
CA ASN A 93 0.38 -9.52 14.94
C ASN A 93 -0.76 -10.12 15.77
N ASN A 94 -0.54 -10.35 17.07
CA ASN A 94 -1.53 -10.87 18.00
C ASN A 94 -2.40 -9.77 18.65
N SER A 95 -2.07 -8.51 18.45
CA SER A 95 -2.89 -7.38 18.91
C SER A 95 -4.25 -7.36 18.20
N ALA A 96 -5.23 -6.70 18.79
CA ALA A 96 -6.49 -6.44 18.14
C ALA A 96 -6.27 -5.73 16.79
N ARG A 97 -7.15 -5.98 15.82
CA ARG A 97 -7.11 -5.29 14.53
C ARG A 97 -7.48 -3.83 14.71
N ILE A 98 -7.04 -2.99 13.76
CA ILE A 98 -7.21 -1.54 13.83
C ILE A 98 -8.68 -1.10 14.03
N GLU A 99 -9.63 -1.76 13.40
CA GLU A 99 -11.05 -1.44 13.52
C GLU A 99 -11.62 -1.67 14.92
N LYS A 100 -10.97 -2.54 15.71
CA LYS A 100 -11.32 -2.79 17.12
C LYS A 100 -10.46 -1.97 18.08
N ALA A 101 -9.18 -1.84 17.77
CA ALA A 101 -8.22 -1.13 18.61
C ALA A 101 -8.42 0.39 18.57
N ALA A 102 -8.78 0.94 17.41
CA ALA A 102 -9.04 2.36 17.23
C ALA A 102 -10.29 2.59 16.34
N PRO A 103 -11.50 2.29 16.84
CA PRO A 103 -12.73 2.29 16.05
C PRO A 103 -13.13 3.67 15.51
N LYS A 104 -12.57 4.75 16.04
CA LYS A 104 -12.77 6.12 15.56
C LYS A 104 -11.73 6.58 14.55
N ALA A 105 -10.73 5.76 14.24
CA ALA A 105 -9.71 6.11 13.26
C ALA A 105 -10.31 6.12 11.86
N VAL A 106 -10.09 7.22 11.13
CA VAL A 106 -10.43 7.30 9.71
C VAL A 106 -9.30 6.61 8.94
N LEU A 107 -9.62 5.51 8.27
CA LEU A 107 -8.63 4.79 7.48
C LEU A 107 -8.39 5.49 6.13
N LEU A 108 -7.21 5.30 5.57
CA LEU A 108 -6.77 5.95 4.32
C LEU A 108 -7.80 5.82 3.19
N SER A 109 -8.32 4.62 2.95
CA SER A 109 -9.35 4.40 1.94
C SER A 109 -10.65 5.17 2.24
N HIS A 110 -11.08 5.20 3.51
CA HIS A 110 -12.26 5.97 3.92
C HIS A 110 -12.03 7.49 3.77
N ALA A 111 -10.81 7.98 4.02
CA ALA A 111 -10.48 9.38 3.78
C ALA A 111 -10.63 9.75 2.30
N PHE A 112 -10.19 8.88 1.40
CA PHE A 112 -10.41 9.06 -0.04
C PHE A 112 -11.87 8.97 -0.44
N GLN A 113 -12.64 8.01 0.08
CA GLN A 113 -14.09 7.90 -0.13
C GLN A 113 -14.82 9.19 0.31
N ASN A 114 -14.51 9.66 1.51
CA ASN A 114 -15.09 10.92 2.03
C ASN A 114 -14.73 12.14 1.18
N ALA A 115 -13.60 12.08 0.47
CA ALA A 115 -13.20 13.10 -0.49
C ALA A 115 -13.80 12.88 -1.89
N GLY A 116 -14.68 11.89 -2.08
CA GLY A 116 -15.38 11.59 -3.34
C GLY A 116 -14.52 10.84 -4.37
N TYR A 117 -13.54 10.07 -3.93
CA TYR A 117 -12.84 9.11 -4.78
C TYR A 117 -13.53 7.76 -4.76
N GLN A 118 -13.57 7.08 -5.89
CA GLN A 118 -13.81 5.65 -5.93
C GLN A 118 -12.55 4.92 -5.44
N THR A 119 -12.71 3.98 -4.52
CA THR A 119 -11.60 3.26 -3.91
C THR A 119 -11.62 1.79 -4.29
N LEU A 120 -10.51 1.33 -4.81
CA LEU A 120 -10.31 -0.05 -5.25
C LEU A 120 -9.11 -0.62 -4.50
N GLY A 121 -9.18 -1.88 -4.12
CA GLY A 121 -8.11 -2.55 -3.39
C GLY A 121 -7.91 -4.00 -3.81
N THR A 122 -6.68 -4.48 -3.67
CA THR A 122 -6.35 -5.90 -3.88
C THR A 122 -5.17 -6.32 -3.01
N GLY A 123 -4.98 -7.63 -2.85
CA GLY A 123 -3.88 -8.18 -2.07
C GLY A 123 -4.09 -8.06 -0.56
N LYS A 124 -3.00 -8.10 0.20
CA LYS A 124 -3.05 -8.01 1.66
C LYS A 124 -2.93 -6.55 2.12
N MET A 125 -4.05 -5.88 2.29
CA MET A 125 -4.06 -4.47 2.73
C MET A 125 -3.91 -4.32 4.24
N LEU A 126 -4.69 -5.07 5.03
CA LEU A 126 -4.62 -5.10 6.49
C LEU A 126 -4.36 -6.52 7.01
N HIS A 127 -4.10 -6.65 8.29
CA HIS A 127 -3.94 -7.95 8.95
C HIS A 127 -5.33 -8.57 9.21
N GLY A 128 -5.85 -9.25 8.19
CA GLY A 128 -7.20 -9.79 8.12
C GLY A 128 -8.13 -8.92 7.27
N THR A 129 -9.37 -9.37 7.13
CA THR A 129 -10.38 -8.71 6.31
C THR A 129 -11.07 -7.61 7.11
N VAL A 130 -11.10 -6.41 6.58
CA VAL A 130 -11.92 -5.30 7.07
C VAL A 130 -13.05 -5.09 6.09
N LYS A 131 -14.29 -5.23 6.57
CA LYS A 131 -15.47 -4.96 5.74
C LYS A 131 -15.49 -3.49 5.33
N ASN A 132 -15.88 -3.23 4.10
CA ASN A 132 -16.03 -1.87 3.55
C ASN A 132 -14.74 -1.02 3.58
N LEU A 133 -13.56 -1.66 3.65
CA LEU A 133 -12.30 -0.92 3.56
C LEU A 133 -12.16 -0.20 2.22
N PHE A 134 -12.63 -0.82 1.15
CA PHE A 134 -12.72 -0.29 -0.20
C PHE A 134 -14.13 -0.47 -0.74
N GLU A 135 -14.54 0.36 -1.70
CA GLU A 135 -15.81 0.17 -2.43
C GLU A 135 -15.78 -1.11 -3.25
N GLU A 136 -14.64 -1.36 -3.92
CA GLU A 136 -14.39 -2.61 -4.62
C GLU A 136 -13.09 -3.24 -4.12
N TYR A 137 -13.17 -4.51 -3.74
CA TYR A 137 -12.00 -5.25 -3.26
C TYR A 137 -11.88 -6.58 -4.00
N TYR A 138 -10.84 -6.70 -4.78
CA TYR A 138 -10.46 -7.93 -5.47
C TYR A 138 -9.55 -8.75 -4.55
N GLY A 139 -10.14 -9.28 -3.50
CA GLY A 139 -9.44 -10.04 -2.47
C GLY A 139 -9.01 -11.39 -2.98
N VAL A 140 -7.73 -11.60 -3.06
CA VAL A 140 -7.17 -12.94 -3.17
C VAL A 140 -6.96 -13.43 -1.75
N ASN A 141 -7.40 -14.65 -1.49
CA ASN A 141 -7.18 -15.31 -0.22
C ASN A 141 -5.70 -15.17 0.16
N GLN A 142 -5.36 -14.93 1.43
CA GLN A 142 -3.97 -14.72 1.90
C GLN A 142 -2.99 -15.86 1.51
N ARG A 143 -3.52 -16.97 1.02
CA ARG A 143 -2.77 -18.13 0.52
C ARG A 143 -2.63 -18.17 -1.00
N TRP A 144 -3.03 -17.13 -1.71
CA TRP A 144 -2.83 -17.08 -3.15
C TRP A 144 -1.34 -17.02 -3.48
N SER A 145 -0.90 -17.98 -4.26
CA SER A 145 0.45 -17.99 -4.80
C SER A 145 0.44 -17.35 -6.19
N PRO A 146 1.22 -16.30 -6.43
CA PRO A 146 1.36 -15.70 -7.76
C PRO A 146 2.16 -16.57 -8.73
N PHE A 147 2.69 -17.68 -8.24
CA PHE A 147 3.55 -18.54 -9.02
C PHE A 147 2.76 -19.50 -9.92
N PRO A 148 3.31 -19.90 -11.06
CA PRO A 148 2.70 -20.89 -11.93
C PRO A 148 2.37 -22.19 -11.19
N LYS A 149 1.31 -22.90 -11.61
CA LYS A 149 0.88 -24.16 -10.97
C LYS A 149 1.95 -25.25 -10.98
N ASN A 150 2.90 -25.17 -11.90
CA ASN A 150 4.04 -26.09 -12.04
C ASN A 150 5.29 -25.62 -11.31
N ALA A 151 5.23 -24.54 -10.55
CA ALA A 151 6.34 -24.09 -9.73
C ALA A 151 6.61 -25.13 -8.62
N VAL A 152 7.85 -25.57 -8.54
CA VAL A 152 8.27 -26.55 -7.52
C VAL A 152 8.71 -25.78 -6.28
N PRO A 153 8.06 -25.97 -5.12
CA PRO A 153 8.50 -25.36 -3.88
C PRO A 153 9.84 -25.96 -3.44
N TYR A 154 10.70 -25.10 -2.89
CA TYR A 154 11.92 -25.55 -2.25
C TYR A 154 11.60 -26.43 -1.04
N THR A 155 12.21 -27.59 -0.94
CA THR A 155 12.07 -28.44 0.26
C THR A 155 13.06 -28.00 1.33
N LYS A 156 12.75 -28.27 2.61
CA LYS A 156 13.66 -27.96 3.73
C LYS A 156 15.03 -28.61 3.58
N ALA A 157 15.12 -29.74 2.87
CA ALA A 157 16.38 -30.46 2.64
C ALA A 157 17.33 -29.72 1.69
N GLU A 158 16.83 -28.80 0.87
CA GLU A 158 17.59 -28.07 -0.15
C GLU A 158 18.05 -26.70 0.33
N LEU A 159 17.63 -26.27 1.53
CA LEU A 159 18.07 -25.02 2.12
C LEU A 159 19.36 -25.24 2.93
N PRO A 160 20.36 -24.34 2.80
CA PRO A 160 21.51 -24.36 3.71
C PRO A 160 21.05 -24.26 5.16
N SER A 161 21.59 -25.10 6.04
CA SER A 161 21.18 -25.28 7.43
C SER A 161 21.45 -24.11 8.39
N LYS A 162 21.50 -22.88 7.91
CA LYS A 162 21.70 -21.71 8.76
C LYS A 162 20.56 -20.69 8.60
N GLY A 163 19.65 -20.76 9.56
CA GLY A 163 19.18 -19.55 10.22
C GLY A 163 17.95 -18.84 9.71
N THR A 164 16.93 -19.52 9.16
CA THR A 164 15.59 -18.92 9.17
C THR A 164 14.55 -20.01 9.37
N ASP A 165 13.81 -19.93 10.45
CA ASP A 165 12.71 -20.84 10.79
C ASP A 165 11.48 -20.70 9.89
N ASN A 166 11.60 -19.96 8.79
CA ASN A 166 10.51 -19.80 7.83
C ASN A 166 11.01 -20.01 6.39
N PRO A 167 10.99 -21.25 5.88
CA PRO A 167 11.30 -21.54 4.49
C PRO A 167 10.11 -21.20 3.60
N SER A 168 9.49 -20.05 3.76
CA SER A 168 8.41 -19.64 2.89
C SER A 168 8.96 -19.28 1.52
N HIS A 169 9.02 -20.30 0.63
CA HIS A 169 8.81 -20.09 -0.78
C HIS A 169 9.94 -19.49 -1.61
N VAL A 170 11.15 -20.02 -1.48
CA VAL A 170 12.10 -19.91 -2.59
C VAL A 170 11.62 -20.88 -3.68
N LEU A 171 11.21 -20.39 -4.80
CA LEU A 171 10.77 -21.17 -5.95
C LEU A 171 11.87 -21.17 -7.00
N ARG A 172 12.19 -22.35 -7.51
CA ARG A 172 12.98 -22.48 -8.73
C ARG A 172 12.06 -22.66 -9.94
N ASP A 173 12.49 -22.19 -11.08
CA ASP A 173 11.83 -22.58 -12.33
C ASP A 173 12.07 -24.07 -12.60
N SER A 174 11.36 -24.63 -13.57
CA SER A 174 11.49 -26.04 -13.97
C SER A 174 12.89 -26.41 -14.47
N ARG A 175 13.81 -25.47 -14.60
CA ARG A 175 15.23 -25.62 -14.99
C ARG A 175 16.16 -25.51 -13.79
N GLY A 176 15.66 -25.40 -12.56
CA GLY A 176 16.44 -25.34 -11.34
C GLY A 176 17.15 -24.00 -11.08
N ARG A 177 16.69 -22.94 -11.74
CA ARG A 177 17.24 -21.58 -11.60
C ARG A 177 16.34 -20.69 -10.78
#